data_dfbf5f0bb7e1741aefaf14b8614646c2
#
_entry.id   dfbf5f0bb7e1741aefaf14b8614646c2
#
_cell.length_a   1.000
_cell.length_b   1.000
_cell.length_c   1.000
_cell.angle_alpha   90.00
_cell.angle_beta   90.00
_cell.angle_gamma   90.00
#
_symmetry.space_group_name_H-M   'P 1'
#
loop_
_entity.id
_entity.type
_entity.pdbx_description
1 polymer ?
#
loop_
_entity_poly.entity_id
_entity_poly.type
_entity_poly.pdbx_seq_one_letter_code
_entity_poly.pdbx_strand_id
1 'polypeptide(L)'
;AKACEEEYKNAVVGPGDTVLGERDNITAQPQVSLTLEDQHTGNVLAISGGRGEKKANRTLNRATDTVRQPGSTFKVVSTYAPALDAGGMTLATTQNDAPYAYADGTPVRNWYGEAYRGLSSLRLGIQNSMNIVAVKTLVAITPQLGYEYLLDFGFTTLVDNEEINGKVFSDIQPSLALGGISKGVKNIELNASYATIAIGGEYMEP
;
A
#
# COMPACT_ATOMS: atom_id res chain seq x y z
N ALA A 1 -16.37 13.74 -4.61
CA ALA A 1 -16.70 13.25 -3.26
C ALA A 1 -18.06 12.53 -3.24
N LYS A 2 -19.18 13.18 -3.62
CA LYS A 2 -20.52 12.53 -3.60
C LYS A 2 -20.62 11.29 -4.50
N ALA A 3 -20.05 11.30 -5.70
CA ALA A 3 -20.07 10.15 -6.61
C ALA A 3 -19.27 8.96 -6.03
N CYS A 4 -18.09 9.21 -5.45
CA CYS A 4 -17.31 8.17 -4.77
C CYS A 4 -18.02 7.63 -3.52
N GLU A 5 -18.79 8.46 -2.82
CA GLU A 5 -19.57 8.04 -1.66
C GLU A 5 -20.72 7.12 -2.04
N GLU A 6 -21.38 7.36 -3.18
CA GLU A 6 -22.43 6.48 -3.72
C GLU A 6 -21.87 5.17 -4.26
N GLU A 7 -20.78 5.20 -5.02
CA GLU A 7 -20.10 3.98 -5.49
C GLU A 7 -19.60 3.14 -4.34
N TYR A 8 -19.04 3.73 -3.29
CA TYR A 8 -18.62 3.02 -2.10
C TYR A 8 -19.78 2.38 -1.36
N LYS A 9 -20.91 3.09 -1.22
CA LYS A 9 -22.15 2.50 -0.66
C LYS A 9 -22.60 1.28 -1.46
N ASN A 10 -22.52 1.35 -2.78
CA ASN A 10 -22.97 0.29 -3.67
C ASN A 10 -21.97 -0.89 -3.75
N ALA A 11 -20.67 -0.62 -3.57
CA ALA A 11 -19.63 -1.65 -3.66
C ALA A 11 -19.42 -2.41 -2.35
N VAL A 12 -19.61 -1.76 -1.20
CA VAL A 12 -19.30 -2.33 0.12
C VAL A 12 -20.57 -2.81 0.86
N VAL A 13 -21.73 -2.31 0.47
CA VAL A 13 -23.05 -2.71 1.04
C VAL A 13 -23.93 -3.15 -0.12
N GLY A 14 -23.74 -4.38 -0.60
CA GLY A 14 -24.66 -5.01 -1.54
C GLY A 14 -26.06 -5.16 -0.93
N PRO A 15 -27.12 -5.27 -1.76
CA PRO A 15 -28.46 -5.54 -1.25
C PRO A 15 -28.45 -6.91 -0.55
N GLY A 16 -28.49 -6.90 0.77
CA GLY A 16 -28.51 -8.10 1.63
C GLY A 16 -27.25 -8.34 2.45
N ASP A 17 -26.19 -7.52 2.29
CA ASP A 17 -25.02 -7.62 3.16
C ASP A 17 -25.30 -7.03 4.53
N THR A 18 -25.10 -7.85 5.56
CA THR A 18 -25.09 -7.40 6.95
C THR A 18 -23.95 -6.43 7.14
N VAL A 19 -24.24 -5.21 7.55
CA VAL A 19 -23.22 -4.22 7.93
C VAL A 19 -22.30 -4.85 8.96
N LEU A 20 -21.01 -4.95 8.65
CA LEU A 20 -20.00 -5.50 9.54
C LEU A 20 -19.98 -4.72 10.86
N GLY A 21 -20.56 -5.30 11.90
CA GLY A 21 -20.44 -4.87 13.28
C GLY A 21 -21.62 -4.10 13.85
N GLU A 22 -22.72 -4.80 14.16
CA GLU A 22 -23.58 -4.38 15.26
C GLU A 22 -22.94 -4.83 16.58
N ARG A 23 -22.42 -3.88 17.34
CA ARG A 23 -22.22 -4.02 18.78
C ARG A 23 -23.05 -2.91 19.44
N ASP A 24 -23.93 -3.28 20.35
CA ASP A 24 -24.69 -2.38 21.21
C ASP A 24 -25.59 -1.35 20.47
N ASN A 25 -26.33 -1.77 19.46
CA ASN A 25 -27.22 -0.92 18.64
C ASN A 25 -26.51 0.25 17.92
N ILE A 26 -25.20 0.19 17.76
CA ILE A 26 -24.42 1.16 16.98
C ILE A 26 -24.03 0.49 15.67
N THR A 27 -24.62 0.91 14.56
CA THR A 27 -24.17 0.52 13.22
C THR A 27 -22.86 1.28 12.92
N ALA A 28 -21.74 0.57 12.98
CA ALA A 28 -20.45 1.15 12.60
C ALA A 28 -20.46 1.45 11.10
N GLN A 29 -20.39 2.72 10.72
CA GLN A 29 -20.29 3.12 9.33
C GLN A 29 -18.81 3.23 8.94
N PRO A 30 -18.36 2.50 7.89
CA PRO A 30 -17.00 2.62 7.42
C PRO A 30 -16.73 4.05 6.95
N GLN A 31 -15.51 4.54 7.24
CA GLN A 31 -15.03 5.83 6.77
C GLN A 31 -14.22 5.65 5.50
N VAL A 32 -14.17 6.69 4.67
CA VAL A 32 -13.41 6.72 3.43
C VAL A 32 -12.67 8.04 3.33
N SER A 33 -11.46 8.02 2.79
CA SER A 33 -10.75 9.20 2.35
C SER A 33 -10.32 9.04 0.90
N LEU A 34 -10.22 10.15 0.19
CA LEU A 34 -9.84 10.19 -1.22
C LEU A 34 -8.97 11.42 -1.47
N THR A 35 -7.94 11.22 -2.28
CA THR A 35 -7.11 12.29 -2.86
C THR A 35 -7.17 12.16 -4.38
N LEU A 36 -7.38 13.27 -5.06
CA LEU A 36 -7.22 13.42 -6.50
C LEU A 36 -6.15 14.46 -6.76
N GLU A 37 -5.14 14.10 -7.50
CA GLU A 37 -3.96 14.91 -7.78
C GLU A 37 -3.75 15.03 -9.29
N ASP A 38 -3.29 16.19 -9.73
CA ASP A 38 -2.70 16.34 -11.07
C ASP A 38 -1.27 15.81 -11.02
N GLN A 39 -1.05 14.66 -11.65
CA GLN A 39 0.25 13.98 -11.65
C GLN A 39 1.38 14.83 -12.27
N HIS A 40 1.08 15.81 -13.11
CA HIS A 40 2.10 16.65 -13.78
C HIS A 40 2.55 17.83 -12.93
N THR A 41 1.76 18.24 -11.96
CA THR A 41 2.02 19.46 -11.16
C THR A 41 2.11 19.18 -9.65
N GLY A 42 1.71 18.01 -9.18
CA GLY A 42 1.55 17.70 -7.76
C GLY A 42 0.33 18.37 -7.11
N ASN A 43 -0.42 19.21 -7.84
CA ASN A 43 -1.54 19.92 -7.25
C ASN A 43 -2.68 18.98 -6.85
N VAL A 44 -3.11 19.06 -5.61
CA VAL A 44 -4.29 18.35 -5.12
C VAL A 44 -5.54 19.03 -5.65
N LEU A 45 -6.22 18.39 -6.60
CA LEU A 45 -7.44 18.91 -7.24
C LEU A 45 -8.68 18.68 -6.39
N ALA A 46 -8.73 17.59 -5.64
CA ALA A 46 -9.81 17.30 -4.71
C ALA A 46 -9.32 16.40 -3.58
N ILE A 47 -9.85 16.63 -2.39
CA ILE A 47 -9.57 15.80 -1.21
C ILE A 47 -10.85 15.61 -0.41
N SER A 48 -11.08 14.38 0.06
CA SER A 48 -12.14 14.04 0.99
C SER A 48 -11.54 13.33 2.19
N GLY A 49 -11.67 13.91 3.38
CA GLY A 49 -11.11 13.37 4.61
C GLY A 49 -12.01 12.43 5.38
N GLY A 50 -13.22 12.17 4.89
CA GLY A 50 -14.19 11.31 5.55
C GLY A 50 -15.54 11.32 4.88
N ARG A 51 -16.41 10.42 5.33
CA ARG A 51 -17.79 10.26 4.86
C ARG A 51 -18.75 11.10 5.69
N GLY A 52 -19.84 11.54 5.06
CA GLY A 52 -20.95 12.25 5.70
C GLY A 52 -20.78 13.76 5.70
N GLU A 53 -21.77 14.46 6.27
CA GLU A 53 -21.79 15.89 6.34
C GLU A 53 -20.77 16.41 7.37
N LYS A 54 -19.99 17.41 6.97
CA LYS A 54 -19.05 18.08 7.85
C LYS A 54 -19.78 19.07 8.76
N LYS A 55 -19.86 18.76 10.05
CA LYS A 55 -20.60 19.56 11.05
C LYS A 55 -19.73 20.56 11.85
N ALA A 56 -18.40 20.52 11.68
CA ALA A 56 -17.47 21.40 12.36
C ALA A 56 -16.26 21.74 11.50
N ASN A 57 -15.58 22.84 11.82
CA ASN A 57 -14.30 23.20 11.22
C ASN A 57 -13.17 22.38 11.84
N ARG A 58 -12.05 22.20 11.12
CA ARG A 58 -10.85 21.47 11.59
C ARG A 58 -11.14 20.05 12.07
N THR A 59 -12.06 19.37 11.42
CA THR A 59 -12.29 17.94 11.64
C THR A 59 -11.19 17.11 10.98
N LEU A 60 -10.95 15.92 11.51
CA LEU A 60 -9.95 14.96 11.02
C LEU A 60 -10.06 14.75 9.50
N ASN A 61 -8.98 15.01 8.80
CA ASN A 61 -8.82 14.66 7.38
C ASN A 61 -8.04 13.34 7.26
N ARG A 62 -8.74 12.24 7.00
CA ARG A 62 -8.11 10.92 6.96
C ARG A 62 -7.16 10.72 5.77
N ALA A 63 -7.17 11.59 4.79
CA ALA A 63 -6.23 11.52 3.69
C ALA A 63 -4.83 12.04 4.07
N THR A 64 -4.77 13.02 4.99
CA THR A 64 -3.52 13.68 5.43
C THR A 64 -3.11 13.35 6.86
N ASP A 65 -4.08 13.12 7.76
CA ASP A 65 -3.84 13.10 9.21
C ASP A 65 -3.84 11.68 9.79
N THR A 66 -4.21 10.66 9.01
CA THR A 66 -4.21 9.27 9.47
C THR A 66 -3.34 8.38 8.62
N VAL A 67 -2.74 7.39 9.26
CA VAL A 67 -1.96 6.34 8.62
C VAL A 67 -2.75 5.03 8.57
N ARG A 68 -2.54 4.25 7.52
CA ARG A 68 -3.11 2.91 7.34
C ARG A 68 -2.08 2.00 6.69
N GLN A 69 -2.20 0.71 6.97
CA GLN A 69 -1.41 -0.31 6.27
C GLN A 69 -1.78 -0.29 4.78
N PRO A 70 -0.83 -0.04 3.88
CA PRO A 70 -1.12 0.06 2.46
C PRO A 70 -1.41 -1.30 1.81
N GLY A 71 -0.98 -2.39 2.45
CA GLY A 71 -1.13 -3.73 1.91
C GLY A 71 -0.53 -3.89 0.52
N SER A 72 -1.18 -4.65 -0.34
CA SER A 72 -0.67 -4.97 -1.68
C SER A 72 -0.51 -3.78 -2.63
N THR A 73 -1.10 -2.63 -2.33
CA THR A 73 -0.83 -1.41 -3.12
C THR A 73 0.63 -0.97 -2.96
N PHE A 74 1.31 -1.39 -1.90
CA PHE A 74 2.70 -1.03 -1.65
C PHE A 74 3.71 -1.81 -2.51
N LYS A 75 3.33 -2.97 -3.05
CA LYS A 75 4.21 -3.82 -3.87
C LYS A 75 4.89 -3.09 -5.02
N VAL A 76 4.15 -2.18 -5.67
CA VAL A 76 4.66 -1.45 -6.83
C VAL A 76 5.77 -0.50 -6.40
N VAL A 77 5.52 0.34 -5.40
CA VAL A 77 6.45 1.39 -4.98
C VAL A 77 7.61 0.86 -4.12
N SER A 78 7.38 -0.15 -3.28
CA SER A 78 8.41 -0.71 -2.39
C SER A 78 9.30 -1.76 -3.05
N THR A 79 8.82 -2.42 -4.10
CA THR A 79 9.47 -3.62 -4.63
C THR A 79 9.70 -3.55 -6.13
N TYR A 80 8.63 -3.38 -6.91
CA TYR A 80 8.74 -3.51 -8.36
C TYR A 80 9.39 -2.29 -9.01
N ALA A 81 9.10 -1.06 -8.57
CA ALA A 81 9.77 0.14 -9.07
C ALA A 81 11.29 0.08 -8.82
N PRO A 82 11.79 -0.12 -7.57
CA PRO A 82 13.23 -0.24 -7.34
C PRO A 82 13.87 -1.45 -8.05
N ALA A 83 13.14 -2.57 -8.20
CA ALA A 83 13.66 -3.73 -8.92
C ALA A 83 13.90 -3.47 -10.40
N LEU A 84 12.99 -2.72 -11.04
CA LEU A 84 13.06 -2.41 -12.46
C LEU A 84 14.03 -1.26 -12.76
N ASP A 85 14.15 -0.28 -11.86
CA ASP A 85 14.99 0.90 -12.06
C ASP A 85 16.46 0.62 -11.67
N ALA A 86 16.72 0.31 -10.41
CA ALA A 86 18.08 0.13 -9.88
C ALA A 86 18.48 -1.33 -9.66
N GLY A 87 17.52 -2.25 -9.48
CA GLY A 87 17.77 -3.65 -9.17
C GLY A 87 18.23 -4.52 -10.36
N GLY A 88 18.38 -3.94 -11.55
CA GLY A 88 18.80 -4.65 -12.77
C GLY A 88 17.81 -5.69 -13.29
N MET A 89 16.55 -5.63 -12.85
CA MET A 89 15.49 -6.56 -13.26
C MET A 89 14.65 -5.97 -14.40
N THR A 90 13.89 -6.84 -15.05
CA THR A 90 12.91 -6.47 -16.06
C THR A 90 11.56 -7.10 -15.76
N LEU A 91 10.51 -6.67 -16.44
CA LEU A 91 9.20 -7.32 -16.30
C LEU A 91 9.19 -8.80 -16.73
N ALA A 92 10.21 -9.25 -17.49
CA ALA A 92 10.41 -10.64 -17.87
C ALA A 92 11.24 -11.45 -16.84
N THR A 93 11.94 -10.78 -15.92
CA THR A 93 12.65 -11.46 -14.84
C THR A 93 11.68 -12.35 -14.07
N THR A 94 12.11 -13.58 -13.74
CA THR A 94 11.23 -14.58 -13.11
C THR A 94 11.61 -14.82 -11.66
N GLN A 95 10.58 -15.07 -10.86
CA GLN A 95 10.67 -15.60 -9.50
C GLN A 95 9.87 -16.91 -9.41
N ASN A 96 10.33 -17.85 -8.58
CA ASN A 96 9.60 -19.11 -8.38
C ASN A 96 8.50 -18.91 -7.32
N ASP A 97 7.24 -18.96 -7.76
CA ASP A 97 6.08 -19.02 -6.88
C ASP A 97 5.92 -20.44 -6.35
N ALA A 98 6.56 -20.72 -5.23
CA ALA A 98 6.57 -21.98 -4.50
C ALA A 98 6.53 -21.69 -2.99
N PRO A 99 6.27 -22.68 -2.12
CA PRO A 99 6.28 -22.46 -0.67
C PRO A 99 7.48 -21.65 -0.21
N TYR A 100 7.21 -20.60 0.56
CA TYR A 100 8.23 -19.67 1.05
C TYR A 100 7.87 -19.16 2.45
N ALA A 101 8.86 -18.97 3.29
CA ALA A 101 8.69 -18.44 4.64
C ALA A 101 9.74 -17.35 4.93
N TYR A 102 9.41 -16.44 5.82
CA TYR A 102 10.36 -15.50 6.40
C TYR A 102 11.39 -16.24 7.30
N ALA A 103 12.41 -15.52 7.73
CA ALA A 103 13.48 -16.08 8.56
C ALA A 103 13.00 -16.63 9.91
N ASP A 104 11.90 -16.13 10.44
CA ASP A 104 11.25 -16.58 11.67
C ASP A 104 10.36 -17.83 11.46
N GLY A 105 10.30 -18.36 10.24
CA GLY A 105 9.46 -19.49 9.87
C GLY A 105 8.02 -19.13 9.52
N THR A 106 7.61 -17.87 9.62
CA THR A 106 6.26 -17.44 9.23
C THR A 106 6.04 -17.62 7.74
N PRO A 107 5.02 -18.37 7.29
CA PRO A 107 4.82 -18.63 5.86
C PRO A 107 4.28 -17.40 5.13
N VAL A 108 4.84 -17.12 3.97
CA VAL A 108 4.27 -16.16 3.02
C VAL A 108 3.19 -16.88 2.19
N ARG A 109 1.96 -16.38 2.26
CA ARG A 109 0.82 -17.00 1.57
C ARG A 109 0.32 -16.08 0.45
N ASN A 110 -0.01 -16.69 -0.70
CA ASN A 110 -0.74 -16.00 -1.76
C ASN A 110 -2.24 -15.96 -1.44
N TRP A 111 -2.95 -14.98 -2.00
CA TRP A 111 -4.41 -14.88 -1.85
C TRP A 111 -5.17 -16.07 -2.47
N TYR A 112 -4.56 -16.75 -3.45
CA TYR A 112 -5.10 -17.95 -4.09
C TYR A 112 -4.67 -19.26 -3.37
N GLY A 113 -4.10 -19.18 -2.17
CA GLY A 113 -3.70 -20.32 -1.36
C GLY A 113 -2.48 -21.05 -1.88
N GLU A 114 -2.53 -22.38 -1.88
CA GLU A 114 -1.40 -23.27 -2.19
C GLU A 114 -1.33 -23.70 -3.67
N ALA A 115 -2.15 -23.09 -4.54
CA ALA A 115 -2.09 -23.33 -5.98
C ALA A 115 -0.90 -22.58 -6.63
N TYR A 116 0.30 -22.93 -6.19
CA TYR A 116 1.55 -22.30 -6.66
C TYR A 116 1.70 -22.41 -8.17
N ARG A 117 2.21 -21.34 -8.81
CA ARG A 117 2.31 -21.21 -10.26
C ARG A 117 3.71 -21.46 -10.81
N GLY A 118 4.69 -21.76 -9.94
CA GLY A 118 6.08 -22.00 -10.35
C GLY A 118 6.77 -20.74 -10.89
N LEU A 119 7.61 -20.90 -11.90
CA LEU A 119 8.34 -19.76 -12.50
C LEU A 119 7.35 -18.73 -13.09
N SER A 120 7.30 -17.58 -12.46
CA SER A 120 6.38 -16.49 -12.77
C SER A 120 7.16 -15.21 -13.04
N SER A 121 6.87 -14.51 -14.13
CA SER A 121 7.51 -13.24 -14.43
C SER A 121 7.05 -12.14 -13.45
N LEU A 122 7.86 -11.09 -13.27
CA LEU A 122 7.47 -9.92 -12.46
C LEU A 122 6.18 -9.29 -12.99
N ARG A 123 5.98 -9.27 -14.32
CA ARG A 123 4.72 -8.82 -14.92
C ARG A 123 3.52 -9.62 -14.38
N LEU A 124 3.63 -10.94 -14.35
CA LEU A 124 2.58 -11.81 -13.83
C LEU A 124 2.39 -11.60 -12.32
N GLY A 125 3.49 -11.38 -11.60
CA GLY A 125 3.50 -11.05 -10.18
C GLY A 125 2.71 -9.78 -9.87
N ILE A 126 2.88 -8.73 -10.68
CA ILE A 126 2.14 -7.47 -10.57
C ILE A 126 0.65 -7.69 -10.91
N GLN A 127 0.37 -8.27 -12.07
CA GLN A 127 -1.01 -8.49 -12.56
C GLN A 127 -1.88 -9.30 -11.61
N ASN A 128 -1.29 -10.31 -10.96
CA ASN A 128 -2.00 -11.21 -10.05
C ASN A 128 -1.73 -10.91 -8.57
N SER A 129 -1.06 -9.82 -8.27
CA SER A 129 -0.72 -9.43 -6.89
C SER A 129 -0.09 -10.59 -6.08
N MET A 130 0.87 -11.32 -6.67
CA MET A 130 1.48 -12.51 -6.10
C MET A 130 2.39 -12.11 -4.92
N ASN A 131 2.08 -12.60 -3.72
CA ASN A 131 2.82 -12.24 -2.52
C ASN A 131 4.23 -12.82 -2.51
N ILE A 132 4.37 -14.10 -2.83
CA ILE A 132 5.66 -14.80 -2.82
C ILE A 132 6.62 -14.18 -3.84
N VAL A 133 6.12 -13.87 -5.04
CA VAL A 133 6.93 -13.21 -6.08
C VAL A 133 7.40 -11.84 -5.61
N ALA A 134 6.52 -11.03 -5.00
CA ALA A 134 6.89 -9.72 -4.48
C ALA A 134 7.95 -9.81 -3.38
N VAL A 135 7.75 -10.67 -2.37
CA VAL A 135 8.72 -10.84 -1.26
C VAL A 135 10.06 -11.32 -1.78
N LYS A 136 10.11 -12.32 -2.64
CA LYS A 136 11.36 -12.81 -3.23
C LYS A 136 12.07 -11.76 -4.08
N THR A 137 11.32 -10.94 -4.79
CA THR A 137 11.87 -9.82 -5.58
C THR A 137 12.52 -8.78 -4.66
N LEU A 138 11.83 -8.36 -3.58
CA LEU A 138 12.39 -7.42 -2.62
C LEU A 138 13.64 -7.98 -1.93
N VAL A 139 13.61 -9.26 -1.53
CA VAL A 139 14.79 -9.91 -0.93
C VAL A 139 15.98 -9.93 -1.90
N ALA A 140 15.72 -10.16 -3.18
CA ALA A 140 16.77 -10.19 -4.21
C ALA A 140 17.43 -8.82 -4.45
N ILE A 141 16.68 -7.72 -4.34
CA ILE A 141 17.20 -6.35 -4.47
C ILE A 141 17.60 -5.71 -3.13
N THR A 142 17.36 -6.38 -2.04
CA THR A 142 17.44 -5.99 -0.62
C THR A 142 16.28 -5.12 -0.14
N PRO A 143 15.76 -5.37 1.08
CA PRO A 143 14.76 -4.50 1.70
C PRO A 143 15.23 -3.04 1.89
N GLN A 144 16.54 -2.84 2.06
CA GLN A 144 17.15 -1.52 2.17
C GLN A 144 16.88 -0.66 0.93
N LEU A 145 17.12 -1.20 -0.28
CA LEU A 145 16.86 -0.49 -1.53
C LEU A 145 15.37 -0.12 -1.65
N GLY A 146 14.47 -1.04 -1.31
CA GLY A 146 13.03 -0.75 -1.31
C GLY A 146 12.64 0.36 -0.34
N TYR A 147 13.26 0.38 0.84
CA TYR A 147 13.04 1.41 1.85
C TYR A 147 13.55 2.79 1.38
N GLU A 148 14.73 2.87 0.78
CA GLU A 148 15.30 4.10 0.24
C GLU A 148 14.40 4.70 -0.85
N TYR A 149 13.91 3.88 -1.77
CA TYR A 149 12.96 4.32 -2.79
C TYR A 149 11.66 4.88 -2.19
N LEU A 150 11.18 4.31 -1.09
CA LEU A 150 9.99 4.84 -0.41
C LEU A 150 10.25 6.22 0.20
N LEU A 151 11.45 6.48 0.73
CA LEU A 151 11.83 7.82 1.18
C LEU A 151 11.86 8.81 0.00
N ASP A 152 12.41 8.40 -1.14
CA ASP A 152 12.45 9.21 -2.37
C ASP A 152 11.04 9.45 -2.95
N PHE A 153 10.11 8.53 -2.75
CA PHE A 153 8.68 8.71 -3.05
C PHE A 153 7.90 9.58 -2.04
N GLY A 154 8.60 10.17 -1.06
CA GLY A 154 8.01 11.13 -0.11
C GLY A 154 7.25 10.52 1.06
N PHE A 155 7.41 9.23 1.37
CA PHE A 155 6.79 8.65 2.57
C PHE A 155 7.48 9.13 3.84
N THR A 156 6.71 9.71 4.77
CA THR A 156 7.22 10.35 6.00
C THR A 156 7.03 9.52 7.28
N THR A 157 6.33 8.41 7.21
CA THR A 157 5.92 7.64 8.38
C THR A 157 6.65 6.30 8.54
N LEU A 158 7.62 6.05 7.67
CA LEU A 158 8.45 4.85 7.72
C LEU A 158 9.37 4.87 8.94
N VAL A 159 9.66 3.68 9.44
CA VAL A 159 10.44 3.47 10.66
C VAL A 159 11.75 2.75 10.32
N ASP A 160 12.85 3.36 10.76
CA ASP A 160 14.15 2.70 10.77
C ASP A 160 14.74 2.76 12.18
N ASN A 161 14.80 1.60 12.84
CA ASN A 161 15.38 1.44 14.17
C ASN A 161 14.74 2.33 15.26
N GLU A 162 13.42 2.42 15.27
CA GLU A 162 12.66 3.21 16.27
C GLU A 162 12.21 2.33 17.44
N GLU A 163 12.44 2.81 18.66
CA GLU A 163 11.91 2.17 19.87
C GLU A 163 10.46 2.59 20.13
N ILE A 164 9.55 1.64 20.06
CA ILE A 164 8.11 1.84 20.37
C ILE A 164 7.72 0.88 21.48
N ASN A 165 7.31 1.42 22.63
CA ASN A 165 6.91 0.63 23.80
C ASN A 165 7.97 -0.40 24.25
N GLY A 166 9.24 -0.03 24.27
CA GLY A 166 10.35 -0.89 24.70
C GLY A 166 10.75 -1.99 23.70
N LYS A 167 10.25 -1.91 22.45
CA LYS A 167 10.65 -2.78 21.34
C LYS A 167 11.17 -1.95 20.19
N VAL A 168 12.25 -2.41 19.59
CA VAL A 168 12.82 -1.79 18.39
C VAL A 168 12.10 -2.31 17.16
N PHE A 169 11.66 -1.39 16.32
CA PHE A 169 10.99 -1.68 15.04
C PHE A 169 11.81 -1.11 13.88
N SER A 170 11.77 -1.80 12.77
CA SER A 170 12.32 -1.35 11.49
C SER A 170 11.42 -1.85 10.36
N ASP A 171 11.18 -1.00 9.38
CA ASP A 171 10.45 -1.36 8.17
C ASP A 171 11.38 -1.93 7.08
N ILE A 172 12.71 -1.94 7.34
CA ILE A 172 13.72 -2.52 6.45
C ILE A 172 13.72 -4.05 6.61
N GLN A 173 12.67 -4.68 6.12
CA GLN A 173 12.45 -6.12 6.24
C GLN A 173 11.61 -6.66 5.07
N PRO A 174 11.64 -7.99 4.81
CA PRO A 174 10.93 -8.58 3.66
C PRO A 174 9.41 -8.34 3.63
N SER A 175 8.75 -8.12 4.79
CA SER A 175 7.33 -7.79 4.87
C SER A 175 6.98 -6.44 4.25
N LEU A 176 7.95 -5.54 4.06
CA LEU A 176 7.82 -4.28 3.35
C LEU A 176 7.21 -4.47 1.96
N ALA A 177 7.59 -5.57 1.27
CA ALA A 177 7.03 -5.92 -0.03
C ALA A 177 5.49 -6.03 -0.05
N LEU A 178 4.89 -6.35 1.08
CA LEU A 178 3.45 -6.57 1.22
C LEU A 178 2.72 -5.42 1.92
N GLY A 179 3.44 -4.33 2.20
CA GLY A 179 2.93 -3.20 2.97
C GLY A 179 2.74 -3.53 4.46
N GLY A 180 3.46 -4.53 4.97
CA GLY A 180 3.54 -4.84 6.39
C GLY A 180 4.59 -3.94 7.06
N ILE A 181 4.19 -2.75 7.46
CA ILE A 181 5.04 -1.71 8.04
C ILE A 181 4.55 -1.29 9.43
N SER A 182 5.42 -0.66 10.22
CA SER A 182 5.19 -0.42 11.64
C SER A 182 4.03 0.54 11.92
N LYS A 183 3.98 1.68 11.24
CA LYS A 183 2.97 2.73 11.46
C LYS A 183 1.88 2.79 10.39
N GLY A 184 2.18 2.40 9.17
CA GLY A 184 1.34 2.65 7.99
C GLY A 184 1.73 3.94 7.27
N VAL A 185 1.00 4.30 6.21
CA VAL A 185 1.24 5.49 5.38
C VAL A 185 -0.02 6.33 5.23
N LYS A 186 0.14 7.59 4.86
CA LYS A 186 -0.96 8.49 4.55
C LYS A 186 -1.48 8.24 3.13
N ASN A 187 -2.76 8.47 2.93
CA ASN A 187 -3.39 8.31 1.61
C ASN A 187 -2.77 9.25 0.56
N ILE A 188 -2.49 10.50 0.92
CA ILE A 188 -1.90 11.49 0.02
C ILE A 188 -0.48 11.09 -0.43
N GLU A 189 0.37 10.56 0.47
CA GLU A 189 1.72 10.10 0.14
C GLU A 189 1.68 8.90 -0.83
N LEU A 190 0.77 7.95 -0.59
CA LEU A 190 0.59 6.81 -1.49
C LEU A 190 0.10 7.26 -2.88
N ASN A 191 -0.78 8.27 -2.94
CA ASN A 191 -1.25 8.83 -4.20
C ASN A 191 -0.10 9.49 -4.98
N ALA A 192 0.71 10.34 -4.33
CA ALA A 192 1.87 11.01 -4.94
C ALA A 192 2.93 10.03 -5.44
N SER A 193 3.17 8.93 -4.72
CA SER A 193 4.10 7.89 -5.17
C SER A 193 3.67 7.22 -6.47
N TYR A 194 2.38 7.02 -6.69
CA TYR A 194 1.84 6.51 -7.95
C TYR A 194 1.84 7.58 -9.06
N ALA A 195 1.61 8.85 -8.72
CA ALA A 195 1.76 9.96 -9.66
C ALA A 195 3.20 10.05 -10.19
N THR A 196 4.20 9.90 -9.32
CA THR A 196 5.62 9.82 -9.68
C THR A 196 5.89 8.75 -10.74
N ILE A 197 5.35 7.54 -10.56
CA ILE A 197 5.50 6.47 -11.56
C ILE A 197 4.83 6.85 -12.88
N ALA A 198 3.67 7.50 -12.84
CA ALA A 198 2.90 7.85 -14.04
C ALA A 198 3.61 8.88 -14.93
N ILE A 199 4.47 9.72 -14.36
CA ILE A 199 5.23 10.75 -15.10
C ILE A 199 6.70 10.38 -15.35
N GLY A 200 7.08 9.12 -15.12
CA GLY A 200 8.41 8.61 -15.45
C GLY A 200 9.47 8.75 -14.36
N GLY A 201 9.07 8.93 -13.09
CA GLY A 201 9.95 8.86 -11.93
C GLY A 201 10.29 10.21 -11.30
N GLU A 202 9.68 11.30 -11.72
CA GLU A 202 9.86 12.61 -11.10
C GLU A 202 8.86 12.80 -9.95
N TYR A 203 9.38 12.92 -8.71
CA TYR A 203 8.52 13.14 -7.55
C TYR A 203 8.07 14.60 -7.46
N MET A 204 6.75 14.78 -7.40
CA MET A 204 6.11 16.07 -7.15
C MET A 204 5.44 16.01 -5.76
N GLU A 205 5.82 16.93 -4.88
CA GLU A 205 5.21 17.04 -3.56
C GLU A 205 3.75 17.53 -3.69
N PRO A 206 2.76 16.79 -3.14
CA PRO A 206 1.35 17.12 -3.25
C PRO A 206 0.90 18.24 -2.33
#